data_0b2bb9feb877392fe6813b2d99f6e94c
#
_entry.id   0b2bb9feb877392fe6813b2d99f6e94c
#
_cell.length_a   1.000
_cell.length_b   1.000
_cell.length_c   1.000
_cell.angle_alpha   90.00
_cell.angle_beta   90.00
_cell.angle_gamma   90.00
#
_symmetry.space_group_name_H-M   'P 1'
#
loop_
_entity.id
_entity.type
_entity.pdbx_description
1 polymer ?
#
loop_
_entity_poly.entity_id
_entity_poly.type
_entity_poly.pdbx_seq_one_letter_code
_entity_poly.pdbx_strand_id
1 'polypeptide(L)'
;MSQTPKSYLVVDLEVTDPAGMARYKEQAFPMIARYGGRTIIRELNPIALEGDWNPKILVVHEFDSREAALRFYNSEEYAPLKALRQACTRTNGVIVDGVV
;
A
#
# COMPACT_ATOMS: atom_id res chain seq x y z
N MET A 1 1.16 30.09 7.01
CA MET A 1 1.61 28.80 7.57
C MET A 1 1.37 27.68 6.56
N SER A 2 2.39 26.94 6.23
CA SER A 2 2.25 25.84 5.30
C SER A 2 1.89 24.55 6.06
N GLN A 3 1.09 23.73 5.43
CA GLN A 3 0.74 22.41 5.95
C GLN A 3 1.45 21.35 5.11
N THR A 4 1.95 20.32 5.77
CA THR A 4 2.47 19.16 5.06
C THR A 4 1.27 18.29 4.66
N PRO A 5 1.10 17.99 3.37
CA PRO A 5 0.00 17.11 2.97
C PRO A 5 0.24 15.71 3.49
N LYS A 6 -0.84 15.00 3.76
CA LYS A 6 -0.80 13.56 3.97
C LYS A 6 -0.34 12.92 2.66
N SER A 7 0.26 11.76 2.76
CA SER A 7 0.69 11.01 1.59
C SER A 7 0.08 9.62 1.61
N TYR A 8 -0.16 9.08 0.43
CA TYR A 8 -0.90 7.83 0.28
C TYR A 8 -0.11 6.87 -0.59
N LEU A 9 0.07 5.67 -0.06
CA LEU A 9 0.59 4.55 -0.84
C LEU A 9 -0.61 3.83 -1.43
N VAL A 10 -0.82 3.97 -2.73
CA VAL A 10 -1.97 3.40 -3.44
C VAL A 10 -1.52 2.14 -4.16
N VAL A 11 -2.13 1.04 -3.84
CA VAL A 11 -1.71 -0.27 -4.34
C VAL A 11 -2.89 -0.97 -5.00
N ASP A 12 -2.69 -1.33 -6.27
CA ASP A 12 -3.60 -2.17 -7.06
C ASP A 12 -2.95 -3.55 -7.11
N LEU A 13 -3.62 -4.56 -6.58
CA LEU A 13 -3.00 -5.89 -6.52
C LEU A 13 -3.98 -7.01 -6.86
N GLU A 14 -3.40 -8.07 -7.40
CA GLU A 14 -4.08 -9.33 -7.66
C GLU A 14 -3.30 -10.42 -6.93
N VAL A 15 -3.97 -11.16 -6.05
CA VAL A 15 -3.31 -12.22 -5.29
C VAL A 15 -3.16 -13.47 -6.16
N THR A 16 -1.92 -13.93 -6.31
CA THR A 16 -1.61 -15.15 -7.06
C THR A 16 -1.28 -16.33 -6.16
N ASP A 17 -0.92 -16.05 -4.90
CA ASP A 17 -0.65 -17.06 -3.87
C ASP A 17 -1.28 -16.62 -2.55
N PRO A 18 -2.49 -17.11 -2.23
CA PRO A 18 -3.19 -16.67 -1.01
C PRO A 18 -2.44 -16.98 0.28
N ALA A 19 -1.72 -18.10 0.35
CA ALA A 19 -0.95 -18.45 1.55
C ALA A 19 0.20 -17.47 1.79
N GLY A 20 0.90 -17.10 0.72
CA GLY A 20 1.95 -16.08 0.80
C GLY A 20 1.40 -14.73 1.20
N MET A 21 0.24 -14.36 0.66
CA MET A 21 -0.40 -13.10 1.01
C MET A 21 -0.83 -13.05 2.48
N ALA A 22 -1.32 -14.17 3.02
CA ALA A 22 -1.68 -14.24 4.43
C ALA A 22 -0.45 -14.01 5.33
N ARG A 23 0.67 -14.62 5.00
CA ARG A 23 1.93 -14.41 5.72
C ARG A 23 2.39 -12.96 5.63
N TYR A 24 2.26 -12.37 4.44
CA TYR A 24 2.63 -10.97 4.23
C TYR A 24 1.81 -10.04 5.13
N LYS A 25 0.49 -10.17 5.11
CA LYS A 25 -0.40 -9.30 5.88
C LYS A 25 -0.10 -9.36 7.37
N GLU A 26 0.15 -10.56 7.90
CA GLU A 26 0.39 -10.79 9.31
C GLU A 26 1.58 -9.96 9.81
N GLN A 27 2.60 -9.76 8.97
CA GLN A 27 3.80 -9.03 9.34
C GLN A 27 3.76 -7.58 8.88
N ALA A 28 3.15 -7.30 7.74
CA ALA A 28 3.20 -5.97 7.13
C ALA A 28 2.32 -4.95 7.85
N PHE A 29 1.12 -5.34 8.27
CA PHE A 29 0.20 -4.39 8.89
C PHE A 29 0.74 -3.82 10.21
N PRO A 30 1.29 -4.63 11.13
CA PRO A 30 1.93 -4.06 12.32
C PRO A 30 3.12 -3.15 11.99
N MET A 31 3.87 -3.49 10.95
CA MET A 31 5.02 -2.69 10.52
C MET A 31 4.57 -1.34 9.98
N ILE A 32 3.53 -1.31 9.13
CA ILE A 32 2.96 -0.06 8.62
C ILE A 32 2.58 0.85 9.78
N ALA A 33 1.91 0.30 10.80
CA ALA A 33 1.51 1.07 11.98
C ALA A 33 2.72 1.63 12.73
N ARG A 34 3.80 0.87 12.87
CA ARG A 34 5.01 1.35 13.54
C ARG A 34 5.68 2.50 12.80
N TYR A 35 5.51 2.57 11.49
CA TYR A 35 6.05 3.66 10.66
C TYR A 35 5.08 4.83 10.54
N GLY A 36 3.98 4.81 11.30
CA GLY A 36 3.03 5.91 11.31
C GLY A 36 1.98 5.85 10.22
N GLY A 37 1.85 4.72 9.55
CA GLY A 37 0.87 4.52 8.50
C GLY A 37 -0.41 3.90 9.02
N ARG A 38 -1.46 4.01 8.25
CA ARG A 38 -2.73 3.35 8.53
C ARG A 38 -3.44 3.04 7.22
N THR A 39 -4.11 1.90 7.19
CA THR A 39 -4.89 1.50 6.02
C THR A 39 -6.22 2.23 6.07
N ILE A 40 -6.52 3.03 5.05
CA ILE A 40 -7.76 3.80 4.99
C ILE A 40 -8.71 3.29 3.93
N ILE A 41 -8.22 2.53 2.94
CA ILE A 41 -9.05 1.90 1.91
C ILE A 41 -8.56 0.47 1.75
N ARG A 42 -9.49 -0.45 1.75
CA ARG A 42 -9.25 -1.84 1.42
C ARG A 42 -10.48 -2.33 0.68
N GLU A 43 -10.46 -2.19 -0.64
CA GLU A 43 -11.60 -2.52 -1.48
C GLU A 43 -11.33 -3.83 -2.20
N LEU A 44 -12.20 -4.81 -1.99
CA LEU A 44 -12.04 -6.14 -2.56
C LEU A 44 -12.81 -6.31 -3.88
N ASN A 45 -13.63 -5.33 -4.24
CA ASN A 45 -14.43 -5.40 -5.45
C ASN A 45 -14.67 -3.98 -6.00
N PRO A 46 -13.63 -3.31 -6.50
CA PRO A 46 -13.79 -1.96 -7.04
C PRO A 46 -14.74 -1.95 -8.23
N ILE A 47 -15.49 -0.88 -8.37
CA ILE A 47 -16.40 -0.69 -9.49
C ILE A 47 -15.68 0.14 -10.55
N ALA A 48 -15.43 -0.45 -11.71
CA ALA A 48 -14.82 0.27 -12.83
C ALA A 48 -15.84 1.22 -13.42
N LEU A 49 -15.46 2.47 -13.61
CA LEU A 49 -16.35 3.50 -14.14
C LEU A 49 -16.04 3.81 -15.59
N GLU A 50 -14.78 3.79 -15.97
CA GLU A 50 -14.35 4.07 -17.34
C GLU A 50 -12.92 3.59 -17.54
N GLY A 51 -12.51 3.46 -18.79
CA GLY A 51 -11.16 3.08 -19.15
C GLY A 51 -10.89 1.59 -19.01
N ASP A 52 -9.64 1.22 -19.22
CA ASP A 52 -9.22 -0.19 -19.24
C ASP A 52 -8.67 -0.67 -17.89
N TRP A 53 -8.79 0.14 -16.86
CA TRP A 53 -8.27 -0.20 -15.54
C TRP A 53 -9.32 -0.94 -14.72
N ASN A 54 -9.06 -2.20 -14.45
CA ASN A 54 -9.96 -3.08 -13.69
C ASN A 54 -9.21 -3.70 -12.51
N PRO A 55 -8.93 -2.93 -11.44
CA PRO A 55 -8.22 -3.45 -10.29
C PRO A 55 -9.03 -4.53 -9.59
N LYS A 56 -8.36 -5.57 -9.12
CA LYS A 56 -9.02 -6.65 -8.36
C LYS A 56 -9.18 -6.26 -6.91
N ILE A 57 -8.10 -5.74 -6.32
CA ILE A 57 -8.09 -5.26 -4.93
C ILE A 57 -7.37 -3.92 -4.94
N LEU A 58 -7.96 -2.94 -4.27
CA LEU A 58 -7.35 -1.62 -4.15
C LEU A 58 -7.14 -1.32 -2.69
N VAL A 59 -5.90 -1.04 -2.30
CA VAL A 59 -5.53 -0.75 -0.92
C VAL A 59 -4.83 0.60 -0.88
N VAL A 60 -5.19 1.41 0.10
CA VAL A 60 -4.53 2.70 0.30
C VAL A 60 -4.09 2.81 1.74
N HIS A 61 -2.80 3.08 1.94
CA HIS A 61 -2.22 3.37 3.25
C HIS A 61 -1.90 4.85 3.32
N GLU A 62 -2.32 5.49 4.42
CA GLU A 62 -2.06 6.91 4.65
C GLU A 62 -0.87 7.08 5.58
N PHE A 63 0.00 8.02 5.27
CA PHE A 63 1.12 8.43 6.11
C PHE A 63 1.06 9.95 6.30
N ASP A 64 1.73 10.44 7.34
CA ASP A 64 1.71 11.87 7.66
C ASP A 64 2.42 12.73 6.62
N SER A 65 3.34 12.14 5.85
CA SER A 65 4.10 12.84 4.83
C SER A 65 4.63 11.85 3.81
N ARG A 66 5.08 12.37 2.66
CA ARG A 66 5.74 11.57 1.63
C ARG A 66 7.01 10.94 2.18
N GLU A 67 7.77 11.68 2.99
CA GLU A 67 9.00 11.16 3.60
C GLU A 67 8.72 9.96 4.49
N ALA A 68 7.63 10.03 5.26
CA ALA A 68 7.25 8.92 6.13
C ALA A 68 6.87 7.67 5.31
N ALA A 69 6.11 7.85 4.23
CA ALA A 69 5.74 6.75 3.35
C ALA A 69 6.97 6.11 2.71
N LEU A 70 7.90 6.94 2.21
CA LEU A 70 9.12 6.44 1.59
C LEU A 70 10.03 5.77 2.62
N ARG A 71 10.08 6.28 3.84
CA ARG A 71 10.87 5.67 4.91
C ARG A 71 10.41 4.25 5.17
N PHE A 72 9.09 4.04 5.21
CA PHE A 72 8.53 2.69 5.33
C PHE A 72 8.87 1.84 4.12
N TYR A 73 8.55 2.34 2.92
CA TYR A 73 8.64 1.55 1.69
C TYR A 73 10.08 1.14 1.38
N ASN A 74 11.04 2.01 1.69
CA ASN A 74 12.46 1.78 1.40
C ASN A 74 13.25 1.26 2.60
N SER A 75 12.58 0.92 3.70
CA SER A 75 13.26 0.42 4.88
C SER A 75 13.85 -0.97 4.64
N GLU A 76 14.96 -1.26 5.29
CA GLU A 76 15.55 -2.60 5.27
C GLU A 76 14.61 -3.62 5.89
N GLU A 77 13.86 -3.18 6.89
CA GLU A 77 12.90 -4.03 7.59
C GLU A 77 11.78 -4.50 6.67
N TYR A 78 11.30 -3.63 5.78
CA TYR A 78 10.24 -3.96 4.84
C TYR A 78 10.72 -4.75 3.63
N ALA A 79 12.01 -4.68 3.30
CA ALA A 79 12.56 -5.29 2.07
C ALA A 79 12.17 -6.77 1.88
N PRO A 80 12.30 -7.65 2.91
CA PRO A 80 11.88 -9.04 2.72
C PRO A 80 10.37 -9.20 2.56
N LEU A 81 9.58 -8.35 3.20
CA LEU A 81 8.13 -8.39 3.05
C LEU A 81 7.70 -7.88 1.68
N LYS A 82 8.38 -6.86 1.16
CA LYS A 82 8.15 -6.39 -0.20
C LYS A 82 8.40 -7.52 -1.21
N ALA A 83 9.50 -8.25 -1.05
CA ALA A 83 9.82 -9.37 -1.91
C ALA A 83 8.75 -10.46 -1.82
N LEU A 84 8.27 -10.75 -0.62
CA LEU A 84 7.20 -11.74 -0.43
C LEU A 84 5.91 -11.29 -1.13
N ARG A 85 5.53 -10.02 -0.99
CA ARG A 85 4.35 -9.49 -1.67
C ARG A 85 4.49 -9.59 -3.19
N GLN A 86 5.65 -9.23 -3.72
CA GLN A 86 5.90 -9.32 -5.16
C GLN A 86 5.85 -10.75 -5.66
N ALA A 87 6.25 -11.72 -4.84
CA ALA A 87 6.22 -13.13 -5.21
C ALA A 87 4.81 -13.72 -5.19
N CYS A 88 3.89 -13.16 -4.39
CA CYS A 88 2.55 -13.72 -4.22
C CYS A 88 1.43 -12.85 -4.81
N THR A 89 1.78 -11.76 -5.48
CA THR A 89 0.80 -10.85 -6.09
C THR A 89 1.34 -10.29 -7.41
N ARG A 90 0.41 -9.78 -8.23
CA ARG A 90 0.74 -8.81 -9.29
C ARG A 90 0.32 -7.46 -8.74
N THR A 91 1.25 -6.52 -8.68
CA THR A 91 1.03 -5.25 -8.00
C THR A 91 1.47 -4.07 -8.84
N ASN A 92 0.65 -3.03 -8.84
CA ASN A 92 1.04 -1.70 -9.28
C ASN A 92 0.88 -0.78 -8.07
N GLY A 93 1.85 0.09 -7.83
CA GLY A 93 1.79 0.98 -6.68
C GLY A 93 2.36 2.35 -6.99
N VAL A 94 1.78 3.35 -6.36
CA VAL A 94 2.27 4.74 -6.46
C VAL A 94 2.15 5.39 -5.09
N ILE A 95 2.96 6.42 -4.87
CA ILE A 95 2.82 7.30 -3.72
C ILE A 95 2.33 8.64 -4.24
N VAL A 96 1.26 9.15 -3.66
CA VAL A 96 0.66 10.43 -4.05
C VAL A 96 0.39 11.27 -2.80
N ASP A 97 0.50 12.59 -2.95
CA ASP A 97 0.18 13.49 -1.85
C ASP A 97 -1.29 13.89 -1.92
N GLY A 98 -1.87 14.11 -0.74
CA GLY A 98 -3.21 14.64 -0.64
C GLY A 98 -3.24 16.13 -0.92
N VAL A 99 -4.43 16.67 -1.01
CA VAL A 99 -4.66 18.11 -1.16
C VAL A 99 -4.63 18.76 0.21
N VAL A 100 -3.97 19.92 0.31
CA VAL A 100 -3.94 20.72 1.54
C VAL A 100 -4.75 21.99 1.40
#